data_49770a2475179fc93e72dbe94c964da8
#
_entry.id   49770a2475179fc93e72dbe94c964da8
#
_cell.length_a   1.000
_cell.length_b   1.000
_cell.length_c   1.000
_cell.angle_alpha   90.00
_cell.angle_beta   90.00
_cell.angle_gamma   90.00
#
_symmetry.space_group_name_H-M   'P 1'
#
loop_
_entity.id
_entity.type
_entity.pdbx_description
1 polymer ?
#
loop_
_entity_poly.entity_id
_entity_poly.type
_entity_poly.pdbx_seq_one_letter_code
_entity_poly.pdbx_strand_id
1 'polypeptide(L)'
;MSLGVSGQVTAGETAAHATMVRLPMDRDNTSDRTSMNDAVLMTIDGKPVMVSEFLYIYEKNNQETTIDQKSIEEYLDLFINFKLKVAEAEAQGIDTTEAFLKELKGYRAQATPKYLRDDAAIDSLVEMSYGRMAMNRRAAHIAIQCPMNAPDSVVEAARAAIEDARVRVTTGKAIKKGKKMVQQPKEDFFAVAREVSTDPGVQETGGELGWITPFRYIYSFENAVYTTPVGEVTEVFRTPYGFHIALVEEERAHEEVHASHVMKMVQRGNEEQKAAQKAAIDSISMLLTPENFADMARQLSDDKGSAVRGGDLGWFGKGMMVKPFEDTAFGMNVGEISAPFESNFGWHIIYLQGKRGIQPLDSMRQQILRQVQRDERMREADASFVRKTRAEYNLPETMSDREVKEYADAHLEEKYEDLRNLVREYHDGILLFEVSLREVWDKAAKDTVGLTQFFAANKKNYPWDAPRYKGWVLQCKDQATLKAAKAIIKNAEPDSVASYLNQRLNIDSTTYIKFQHGLWEKGQNAAVDKYGFKVKGAEFEVDSLLPNVVCVGKVLKAPEEYTDERGKVTTDYQDYLEKLWIEALRKKYEVVVNEEVMKALKAQ
;
A
#
# COMPACT_ATOMS: atom_id res chain seq x y z
N MET A 1 11.70 29.31 -14.48
CA MET A 1 10.74 28.66 -13.56
C MET A 1 11.20 27.24 -13.37
N SER A 2 11.67 26.93 -12.20
CA SER A 2 12.12 25.59 -11.86
C SER A 2 10.89 24.68 -11.83
N LEU A 3 10.97 23.51 -12.44
CA LEU A 3 10.14 22.39 -12.06
C LEU A 3 10.38 22.21 -10.55
N GLY A 4 9.42 22.63 -9.74
CA GLY A 4 9.56 22.68 -8.30
C GLY A 4 9.68 21.28 -7.73
N VAL A 5 10.90 20.85 -7.50
CA VAL A 5 11.22 19.75 -6.59
C VAL A 5 11.78 20.36 -5.32
N SER A 6 10.91 20.98 -4.54
CA SER A 6 11.14 21.20 -3.12
C SER A 6 10.24 20.24 -2.37
N GLY A 7 10.71 19.04 -2.13
CA GLY A 7 10.04 18.04 -1.35
C GLY A 7 11.06 17.36 -0.48
N GLN A 8 11.10 17.73 0.80
CA GLN A 8 11.65 16.88 1.84
C GLN A 8 10.91 15.54 1.76
N VAL A 9 11.63 14.46 1.49
CA VAL A 9 11.12 13.10 1.59
C VAL A 9 11.01 12.76 3.06
N THR A 10 9.83 12.96 3.64
CA THR A 10 9.40 12.22 4.82
C THR A 10 8.67 10.99 4.32
N ALA A 11 9.21 9.82 4.63
CA ALA A 11 8.53 8.54 4.43
C ALA A 11 7.27 8.50 5.31
N GLY A 12 6.11 8.26 4.70
CA GLY A 12 4.86 8.02 5.42
C GLY A 12 3.63 8.39 4.60
N GLU A 13 2.98 7.36 4.04
CA GLU A 13 1.55 7.22 3.76
C GLU A 13 0.83 8.30 2.92
N THR A 14 0.47 7.93 1.71
CA THR A 14 -0.93 7.68 1.26
C THR A 14 -0.95 7.49 -0.26
N ALA A 15 -1.16 6.24 -0.67
CA ALA A 15 -1.58 5.95 -2.04
C ALA A 15 -3.05 6.41 -2.21
N ALA A 16 -3.24 7.58 -2.79
CA ALA A 16 -4.54 8.00 -3.27
C ALA A 16 -4.88 7.18 -4.52
N HIS A 17 -5.86 6.28 -4.40
CA HIS A 17 -6.51 5.63 -5.53
C HIS A 17 -7.23 6.70 -6.38
N ALA A 18 -6.60 7.11 -7.46
CA ALA A 18 -7.30 7.79 -8.55
C ALA A 18 -8.12 6.74 -9.30
N THR A 19 -9.43 6.72 -9.05
CA THR A 19 -10.40 5.98 -9.84
C THR A 19 -10.42 6.62 -11.24
N MET A 20 -9.85 5.93 -12.24
CA MET A 20 -9.98 6.35 -13.64
C MET A 20 -11.46 6.21 -14.05
N VAL A 21 -12.16 7.33 -14.08
CA VAL A 21 -13.41 7.44 -14.81
C VAL A 21 -13.05 7.43 -16.30
N ARG A 22 -13.27 6.29 -16.97
CA ARG A 22 -13.24 6.24 -18.44
C ARG A 22 -14.45 7.02 -18.97
N LEU A 23 -14.18 8.18 -19.54
CA LEU A 23 -15.15 8.81 -20.44
C LEU A 23 -15.31 7.95 -21.71
N PRO A 24 -16.52 7.82 -22.27
CA PRO A 24 -16.72 7.07 -23.50
C PRO A 24 -16.00 7.78 -24.65
N MET A 25 -14.94 7.16 -25.19
CA MET A 25 -14.28 7.61 -26.38
C MET A 25 -15.13 7.29 -27.61
N ASP A 26 -15.40 8.31 -28.42
CA ASP A 26 -15.93 8.14 -29.77
C ASP A 26 -15.00 7.25 -30.59
N ARG A 27 -15.57 6.18 -31.19
CA ARG A 27 -14.81 5.12 -31.86
C ARG A 27 -14.21 5.51 -33.24
N ASP A 28 -14.50 6.70 -33.75
CA ASP A 28 -14.09 7.10 -35.11
C ASP A 28 -12.76 7.86 -35.20
N ASN A 29 -12.13 8.20 -34.06
CA ASN A 29 -10.87 8.98 -34.05
C ASN A 29 -9.63 8.18 -33.59
N THR A 30 -9.76 6.87 -33.40
CA THR A 30 -8.65 6.04 -32.84
C THR A 30 -7.57 5.70 -33.86
N SER A 31 -7.89 5.57 -35.15
CA SER A 31 -6.90 5.22 -36.19
C SER A 31 -5.93 6.38 -36.50
N ASP A 32 -6.41 7.62 -36.49
CA ASP A 32 -5.58 8.79 -36.77
C ASP A 32 -4.68 9.16 -35.60
N ARG A 33 -5.15 8.99 -34.36
CA ARG A 33 -4.32 9.18 -33.15
C ARG A 33 -3.22 8.15 -33.03
N THR A 34 -3.49 6.88 -33.33
CA THR A 34 -2.48 5.81 -33.27
C THR A 34 -1.36 6.07 -34.27
N SER A 35 -1.67 6.49 -35.49
CA SER A 35 -0.67 6.83 -36.53
C SER A 35 0.17 8.06 -36.16
N MET A 36 -0.40 9.02 -35.40
CA MET A 36 0.31 10.22 -34.96
C MET A 36 1.23 9.97 -33.77
N ASN A 37 0.83 9.12 -32.83
CA ASN A 37 1.65 8.74 -31.67
C ASN A 37 2.98 8.11 -32.09
N ASP A 38 2.98 7.37 -33.20
CA ASP A 38 4.17 6.72 -33.77
C ASP A 38 5.00 7.65 -34.69
N ALA A 39 4.60 8.91 -34.85
CA ALA A 39 5.36 9.86 -35.64
C ALA A 39 6.57 10.39 -34.86
N VAL A 40 7.65 10.71 -35.58
CA VAL A 40 8.82 11.38 -35.03
C VAL A 40 8.53 12.87 -34.89
N LEU A 41 8.45 13.35 -33.62
CA LEU A 41 8.27 14.76 -33.31
C LEU A 41 9.51 15.60 -33.61
N MET A 42 10.67 15.09 -33.22
CA MET A 42 11.96 15.75 -33.41
C MET A 42 13.09 14.73 -33.37
N THR A 43 14.27 15.14 -33.80
CA THR A 43 15.51 14.38 -33.57
C THR A 43 16.51 15.20 -32.76
N ILE A 44 17.31 14.51 -31.95
CA ILE A 44 18.46 15.08 -31.22
C ILE A 44 19.68 14.28 -31.61
N ASP A 45 20.62 14.91 -32.33
CA ASP A 45 21.77 14.24 -32.97
C ASP A 45 21.34 13.00 -33.80
N GLY A 46 20.24 13.12 -34.53
CA GLY A 46 19.68 12.04 -35.35
C GLY A 46 18.90 10.98 -34.58
N LYS A 47 18.91 10.96 -33.24
CA LYS A 47 18.06 10.06 -32.42
C LYS A 47 16.62 10.54 -32.43
N PRO A 48 15.64 9.71 -32.80
CA PRO A 48 14.23 10.13 -32.85
C PRO A 48 13.62 10.26 -31.45
N VAL A 49 12.79 11.28 -31.27
CA VAL A 49 11.90 11.49 -30.14
C VAL A 49 10.47 11.47 -30.66
N MET A 50 9.63 10.59 -30.14
CA MET A 50 8.30 10.33 -30.67
C MET A 50 7.25 11.30 -30.13
N VAL A 51 6.18 11.49 -30.88
CA VAL A 51 5.00 12.27 -30.46
C VAL A 51 4.42 11.70 -29.16
N SER A 52 4.33 10.38 -29.04
CA SER A 52 3.82 9.72 -27.83
C SER A 52 4.60 10.08 -26.56
N GLU A 53 5.92 10.26 -26.66
CA GLU A 53 6.74 10.69 -25.51
C GLU A 53 6.40 12.11 -25.06
N PHE A 54 6.25 13.00 -26.02
CA PHE A 54 5.90 14.38 -25.77
C PHE A 54 4.49 14.52 -25.18
N LEU A 55 3.48 13.90 -25.82
CA LEU A 55 2.10 13.98 -25.40
C LEU A 55 1.89 13.37 -24.01
N TYR A 56 2.53 12.25 -23.71
CA TYR A 56 2.45 11.63 -22.39
C TYR A 56 2.86 12.60 -21.26
N ILE A 57 3.98 13.30 -21.44
CA ILE A 57 4.48 14.26 -20.44
C ILE A 57 3.68 15.55 -20.48
N TYR A 58 3.30 16.04 -21.67
CA TYR A 58 2.48 17.24 -21.83
C TYR A 58 1.12 17.11 -21.16
N GLU A 59 0.37 16.05 -21.46
CA GLU A 59 -0.96 15.80 -20.90
C GLU A 59 -0.91 15.61 -19.38
N LYS A 60 0.09 14.91 -18.87
CA LYS A 60 0.29 14.70 -17.44
C LYS A 60 0.53 16.00 -16.68
N ASN A 61 1.29 16.93 -17.25
CA ASN A 61 1.66 18.18 -16.60
C ASN A 61 0.74 19.36 -16.93
N ASN A 62 -0.19 19.18 -17.86
CA ASN A 62 -1.10 20.23 -18.35
C ASN A 62 -2.58 19.86 -18.20
N GLN A 63 -2.92 19.22 -17.07
CA GLN A 63 -4.30 18.83 -16.75
C GLN A 63 -5.19 20.05 -16.49
N GLU A 64 -6.51 19.91 -16.60
CA GLU A 64 -7.49 20.98 -16.35
C GLU A 64 -7.35 21.67 -14.99
N THR A 65 -6.79 20.96 -14.00
CA THR A 65 -6.51 21.49 -12.65
C THR A 65 -5.21 22.28 -12.55
N THR A 66 -4.40 22.33 -13.61
CA THR A 66 -3.10 23.00 -13.62
C THR A 66 -3.31 24.53 -13.71
N ILE A 67 -2.77 25.29 -12.74
CA ILE A 67 -2.97 26.73 -12.63
C ILE A 67 -2.26 27.50 -13.77
N ASP A 68 -1.15 26.97 -14.28
CA ASP A 68 -0.30 27.60 -15.30
C ASP A 68 -0.16 26.67 -16.52
N GLN A 69 -1.29 26.46 -17.22
CA GLN A 69 -1.32 25.65 -18.44
C GLN A 69 -0.51 26.32 -19.55
N LYS A 70 0.29 25.53 -20.26
CA LYS A 70 1.14 25.99 -21.36
C LYS A 70 0.63 25.51 -22.69
N SER A 71 0.80 26.35 -23.73
CA SER A 71 0.56 25.92 -25.10
C SER A 71 1.53 24.79 -25.50
N ILE A 72 1.18 24.05 -26.53
CA ILE A 72 2.04 23.00 -27.08
C ILE A 72 3.43 23.56 -27.44
N GLU A 73 3.50 24.78 -28.02
CA GLU A 73 4.78 25.42 -28.37
C GLU A 73 5.63 25.78 -27.14
N GLU A 74 5.02 26.41 -26.15
CA GLU A 74 5.73 26.79 -24.92
C GLU A 74 6.24 25.55 -24.19
N TYR A 75 5.45 24.47 -24.23
CA TYR A 75 5.84 23.22 -23.59
C TYR A 75 6.91 22.46 -24.39
N LEU A 76 6.87 22.55 -25.73
CA LEU A 76 7.89 21.93 -26.59
C LEU A 76 9.30 22.48 -26.27
N ASP A 77 9.44 23.78 -26.06
CA ASP A 77 10.76 24.37 -25.73
C ASP A 77 11.30 23.84 -24.37
N LEU A 78 10.42 23.67 -23.39
CA LEU A 78 10.77 23.04 -22.12
C LEU A 78 11.14 21.55 -22.31
N PHE A 79 10.39 20.85 -23.14
CA PHE A 79 10.62 19.44 -23.45
C PHE A 79 11.94 19.23 -24.21
N ILE A 80 12.28 20.12 -25.14
CA ILE A 80 13.59 20.12 -25.81
C ILE A 80 14.71 20.25 -24.79
N ASN A 81 14.63 21.23 -23.88
CA ASN A 81 15.65 21.43 -22.83
C ASN A 81 15.78 20.18 -21.93
N PHE A 82 14.65 19.55 -21.57
CA PHE A 82 14.63 18.31 -20.82
C PHE A 82 15.36 17.18 -21.59
N LYS A 83 15.00 16.94 -22.83
CA LYS A 83 15.62 15.88 -23.65
C LYS A 83 17.10 16.14 -23.97
N LEU A 84 17.53 17.40 -24.09
CA LEU A 84 18.94 17.76 -24.21
C LEU A 84 19.76 17.36 -22.97
N LYS A 85 19.20 17.56 -21.76
CA LYS A 85 19.85 17.14 -20.53
C LYS A 85 19.93 15.62 -20.42
N VAL A 86 18.88 14.91 -20.85
CA VAL A 86 18.88 13.44 -20.93
C VAL A 86 19.95 12.95 -21.91
N ALA A 87 20.04 13.55 -23.10
CA ALA A 87 21.06 13.21 -24.08
C ALA A 87 22.50 13.44 -23.54
N GLU A 88 22.70 14.50 -22.77
CA GLU A 88 23.98 14.76 -22.09
C GLU A 88 24.30 13.71 -21.04
N ALA A 89 23.29 13.28 -20.27
CA ALA A 89 23.46 12.21 -19.27
C ALA A 89 23.85 10.88 -19.91
N GLU A 90 23.20 10.50 -21.04
CA GLU A 90 23.56 9.33 -21.85
C GLU A 90 24.99 9.47 -22.40
N ALA A 91 25.35 10.63 -22.95
CA ALA A 91 26.70 10.87 -23.48
C ALA A 91 27.79 10.78 -22.39
N GLN A 92 27.45 11.06 -21.13
CA GLN A 92 28.32 10.84 -19.98
C GLN A 92 28.31 9.40 -19.45
N GLY A 93 27.50 8.50 -20.05
CA GLY A 93 27.40 7.09 -19.65
C GLY A 93 26.70 6.89 -18.29
N ILE A 94 25.88 7.83 -17.84
CA ILE A 94 25.17 7.73 -16.56
C ILE A 94 24.18 6.57 -16.61
N ASP A 95 23.52 6.34 -17.74
CA ASP A 95 22.57 5.27 -18.03
C ASP A 95 23.16 3.85 -17.92
N THR A 96 24.49 3.72 -18.00
CA THR A 96 25.21 2.44 -17.92
C THR A 96 25.77 2.15 -16.52
N THR A 97 25.63 3.07 -15.59
CA THR A 97 26.15 2.88 -14.21
C THR A 97 25.33 1.85 -13.44
N GLU A 98 25.99 1.09 -12.56
CA GLU A 98 25.32 0.09 -11.72
C GLU A 98 24.21 0.72 -10.84
N ALA A 99 24.45 1.92 -10.33
CA ALA A 99 23.48 2.65 -9.52
C ALA A 99 22.20 2.94 -10.32
N PHE A 100 22.33 3.49 -11.51
CA PHE A 100 21.22 3.79 -12.42
C PHE A 100 20.44 2.53 -12.79
N LEU A 101 21.14 1.49 -13.23
CA LEU A 101 20.49 0.22 -13.66
C LEU A 101 19.73 -0.44 -12.51
N LYS A 102 20.27 -0.40 -11.29
CA LYS A 102 19.62 -0.91 -10.09
C LYS A 102 18.36 -0.11 -9.73
N GLU A 103 18.43 1.20 -9.81
CA GLU A 103 17.33 2.08 -9.48
C GLU A 103 16.19 1.93 -10.49
N LEU A 104 16.48 2.00 -11.79
CA LEU A 104 15.50 1.79 -12.86
C LEU A 104 14.83 0.42 -12.76
N LYS A 105 15.60 -0.65 -12.52
CA LYS A 105 15.07 -1.99 -12.27
C LYS A 105 14.12 -2.02 -11.08
N GLY A 106 14.42 -1.27 -10.02
CA GLY A 106 13.56 -1.15 -8.85
C GLY A 106 12.20 -0.51 -9.17
N TYR A 107 12.18 0.59 -9.91
CA TYR A 107 10.94 1.23 -10.36
C TYR A 107 10.14 0.33 -11.30
N ARG A 108 10.80 -0.30 -12.28
CA ARG A 108 10.16 -1.23 -13.20
C ARG A 108 9.49 -2.39 -12.45
N ALA A 109 10.18 -2.98 -11.47
CA ALA A 109 9.66 -4.09 -10.67
C ALA A 109 8.42 -3.70 -9.84
N GLN A 110 8.24 -2.44 -9.50
CA GLN A 110 7.03 -1.94 -8.83
C GLN A 110 5.87 -1.71 -9.80
N ALA A 111 6.16 -1.34 -11.03
CA ALA A 111 5.16 -1.01 -12.05
C ALA A 111 4.57 -2.25 -12.74
N THR A 112 5.37 -3.33 -12.93
CA THR A 112 5.03 -4.47 -13.79
C THR A 112 4.03 -5.49 -13.22
N PRO A 113 3.84 -5.71 -11.90
CA PRO A 113 3.01 -6.80 -11.39
C PRO A 113 1.55 -6.80 -11.87
N LYS A 114 0.98 -5.62 -12.12
CA LYS A 114 -0.41 -5.50 -12.61
C LYS A 114 -0.59 -6.04 -14.04
N TYR A 115 0.49 -6.10 -14.83
CA TYR A 115 0.47 -6.60 -16.21
C TYR A 115 0.79 -8.10 -16.32
N LEU A 116 1.33 -8.70 -15.24
CA LEU A 116 1.71 -10.11 -15.16
C LEU A 116 0.65 -10.97 -14.49
N ARG A 117 -0.62 -10.63 -14.68
CA ARG A 117 -1.76 -11.33 -14.10
C ARG A 117 -2.95 -11.32 -15.05
N ASP A 118 -3.85 -12.28 -14.85
CA ASP A 118 -5.12 -12.37 -15.59
C ASP A 118 -6.26 -11.80 -14.75
N ASP A 119 -6.56 -10.52 -14.90
CA ASP A 119 -7.63 -9.84 -14.15
C ASP A 119 -9.00 -10.45 -14.43
N ALA A 120 -9.27 -10.92 -15.65
CA ALA A 120 -10.54 -11.58 -15.98
C ALA A 120 -10.69 -12.92 -15.23
N ALA A 121 -9.59 -13.68 -15.08
CA ALA A 121 -9.61 -14.90 -14.29
C ALA A 121 -9.79 -14.58 -12.79
N ILE A 122 -9.16 -13.53 -12.29
CA ILE A 122 -9.34 -13.08 -10.89
C ILE A 122 -10.79 -12.65 -10.65
N ASP A 123 -11.40 -11.88 -11.55
CA ASP A 123 -12.80 -11.48 -11.46
C ASP A 123 -13.73 -12.71 -11.47
N SER A 124 -13.46 -13.69 -12.32
CA SER A 124 -14.22 -14.95 -12.34
C SER A 124 -14.12 -15.70 -11.01
N LEU A 125 -12.96 -15.70 -10.35
CA LEU A 125 -12.77 -16.29 -9.03
C LEU A 125 -13.54 -15.52 -7.94
N VAL A 126 -13.63 -14.20 -8.05
CA VAL A 126 -14.45 -13.36 -7.15
C VAL A 126 -15.93 -13.69 -7.30
N GLU A 127 -16.44 -13.75 -8.54
CA GLU A 127 -17.84 -14.08 -8.84
C GLU A 127 -18.20 -15.49 -8.41
N MET A 128 -17.33 -16.48 -8.71
CA MET A 128 -17.51 -17.85 -8.24
C MET A 128 -17.56 -17.93 -6.72
N SER A 129 -16.64 -17.25 -6.03
CA SER A 129 -16.60 -17.24 -4.56
C SER A 129 -17.86 -16.61 -3.98
N TYR A 130 -18.34 -15.50 -4.57
CA TYR A 130 -19.60 -14.86 -4.20
C TYR A 130 -20.79 -15.82 -4.40
N GLY A 131 -20.88 -16.49 -5.54
CA GLY A 131 -21.93 -17.50 -5.80
C GLY A 131 -21.93 -18.63 -4.76
N ARG A 132 -20.74 -19.09 -4.37
CA ARG A 132 -20.61 -20.09 -3.30
C ARG A 132 -21.00 -19.56 -1.92
N MET A 133 -20.72 -18.27 -1.64
CA MET A 133 -21.15 -17.63 -0.38
C MET A 133 -22.66 -17.54 -0.24
N ALA A 134 -23.39 -17.52 -1.37
CA ALA A 134 -24.86 -17.51 -1.36
C ALA A 134 -25.48 -18.84 -0.89
N MET A 135 -24.72 -19.95 -0.96
CA MET A 135 -25.20 -21.29 -0.67
C MET A 135 -24.19 -22.04 0.22
N ASN A 136 -24.57 -22.35 1.45
CA ASN A 136 -23.75 -23.14 2.35
C ASN A 136 -23.96 -24.62 2.10
N ARG A 137 -22.91 -25.44 2.13
CA ARG A 137 -22.98 -26.90 1.98
C ARG A 137 -22.59 -27.61 3.25
N ARG A 138 -23.38 -28.61 3.65
CA ARG A 138 -23.04 -29.51 4.73
C ARG A 138 -22.30 -30.72 4.17
N ALA A 139 -21.18 -31.06 4.79
CA ALA A 139 -20.36 -32.16 4.30
C ALA A 139 -19.70 -32.95 5.43
N ALA A 140 -19.43 -34.23 5.13
CA ALA A 140 -18.57 -35.10 5.90
C ALA A 140 -17.38 -35.53 5.03
N HIS A 141 -16.25 -35.91 5.64
CA HIS A 141 -15.07 -36.37 4.91
C HIS A 141 -14.43 -37.64 5.44
N ILE A 142 -13.70 -38.31 4.56
CA ILE A 142 -12.71 -39.34 4.89
C ILE A 142 -11.36 -38.79 4.43
N ALA A 143 -10.36 -38.83 5.30
CA ALA A 143 -9.01 -38.37 5.00
C ALA A 143 -7.99 -39.48 5.29
N ILE A 144 -7.05 -39.66 4.38
CA ILE A 144 -5.83 -40.44 4.59
C ILE A 144 -4.66 -39.49 4.59
N GLN A 145 -4.06 -39.26 5.76
CA GLN A 145 -2.92 -38.34 5.91
C GLN A 145 -1.74 -38.79 5.05
N CYS A 146 -1.20 -37.85 4.27
CA CYS A 146 -0.05 -38.08 3.40
C CYS A 146 0.64 -36.75 3.15
N PRO A 147 1.72 -36.43 3.88
CA PRO A 147 2.47 -35.19 3.68
C PRO A 147 2.95 -35.01 2.23
N MET A 148 3.09 -33.78 1.78
CA MET A 148 3.48 -33.47 0.39
C MET A 148 4.86 -34.00 0.01
N ASN A 149 5.76 -34.16 0.98
CA ASN A 149 7.11 -34.70 0.83
C ASN A 149 7.23 -36.19 1.17
N ALA A 150 6.09 -36.93 1.27
CA ALA A 150 6.12 -38.35 1.55
C ALA A 150 6.77 -39.11 0.38
N PRO A 151 7.47 -40.24 0.66
CA PRO A 151 7.97 -41.13 -0.37
C PRO A 151 6.86 -41.66 -1.28
N ASP A 152 7.16 -41.92 -2.55
CA ASP A 152 6.18 -42.38 -3.54
C ASP A 152 5.38 -43.61 -3.08
N SER A 153 6.03 -44.58 -2.42
CA SER A 153 5.35 -45.77 -1.88
C SER A 153 4.28 -45.43 -0.84
N VAL A 154 4.49 -44.39 -0.02
CA VAL A 154 3.51 -43.89 0.96
C VAL A 154 2.38 -43.15 0.23
N VAL A 155 2.71 -42.37 -0.79
CA VAL A 155 1.73 -41.66 -1.63
C VAL A 155 0.81 -42.65 -2.35
N GLU A 156 1.37 -43.70 -2.96
CA GLU A 156 0.60 -44.74 -3.64
C GLU A 156 -0.30 -45.54 -2.66
N ALA A 157 0.23 -45.91 -1.48
CA ALA A 157 -0.54 -46.59 -0.46
C ALA A 157 -1.72 -45.75 0.07
N ALA A 158 -1.48 -44.47 0.35
CA ALA A 158 -2.51 -43.52 0.81
C ALA A 158 -3.58 -43.32 -0.26
N ARG A 159 -3.18 -43.18 -1.53
CA ARG A 159 -4.08 -43.05 -2.66
C ARG A 159 -4.94 -44.30 -2.82
N ALA A 160 -4.35 -45.51 -2.79
CA ALA A 160 -5.08 -46.76 -2.91
C ALA A 160 -6.09 -46.92 -1.76
N ALA A 161 -5.73 -46.55 -0.52
CA ALA A 161 -6.62 -46.60 0.63
C ALA A 161 -7.85 -45.70 0.48
N ILE A 162 -7.68 -44.47 0.01
CA ILE A 162 -8.81 -43.54 -0.18
C ILE A 162 -9.68 -43.95 -1.38
N GLU A 163 -9.09 -44.48 -2.45
CA GLU A 163 -9.82 -45.02 -3.59
C GLU A 163 -10.66 -46.24 -3.20
N ASP A 164 -10.11 -47.15 -2.37
CA ASP A 164 -10.88 -48.27 -1.82
C ASP A 164 -12.05 -47.77 -0.97
N ALA A 165 -11.82 -46.81 -0.09
CA ALA A 165 -12.87 -46.19 0.71
C ALA A 165 -13.97 -45.58 -0.18
N ARG A 166 -13.60 -44.88 -1.25
CA ARG A 166 -14.57 -44.29 -2.19
C ARG A 166 -15.41 -45.37 -2.87
N VAL A 167 -14.80 -46.43 -3.35
CA VAL A 167 -15.53 -47.58 -3.97
C VAL A 167 -16.52 -48.18 -2.98
N ARG A 168 -16.12 -48.39 -1.72
CA ARG A 168 -17.00 -48.93 -0.67
C ARG A 168 -18.25 -48.09 -0.46
N VAL A 169 -18.11 -46.76 -0.40
CA VAL A 169 -19.24 -45.86 -0.09
C VAL A 169 -20.08 -45.48 -1.31
N THR A 170 -19.58 -45.66 -2.54
CA THR A 170 -20.30 -45.26 -3.77
C THR A 170 -20.95 -46.42 -4.49
N THR A 171 -20.19 -47.42 -4.85
CA THR A 171 -20.63 -48.54 -5.68
C THR A 171 -20.66 -49.87 -4.94
N GLY A 172 -20.02 -49.94 -3.78
CA GLY A 172 -19.73 -51.20 -3.10
C GLY A 172 -18.53 -51.92 -3.74
N LYS A 173 -17.92 -52.83 -3.01
CA LYS A 173 -16.70 -53.54 -3.42
C LYS A 173 -17.04 -54.91 -4.03
N ALA A 174 -16.46 -55.25 -5.17
CA ALA A 174 -16.57 -56.57 -5.75
C ALA A 174 -15.59 -57.52 -5.06
N ILE A 175 -16.10 -58.58 -4.43
CA ILE A 175 -15.30 -59.60 -3.75
C ILE A 175 -15.40 -60.94 -4.46
N LYS A 176 -14.31 -61.72 -4.41
CA LYS A 176 -14.28 -63.07 -5.00
C LYS A 176 -14.91 -64.08 -4.02
N LYS A 177 -16.06 -64.61 -4.38
CA LYS A 177 -16.70 -65.78 -3.68
C LYS A 177 -16.54 -67.00 -4.53
N GLY A 178 -15.56 -67.82 -4.22
CA GLY A 178 -15.23 -69.02 -5.03
C GLY A 178 -14.72 -68.61 -6.43
N LYS A 179 -15.39 -69.06 -7.50
CA LYS A 179 -15.05 -68.71 -8.91
C LYS A 179 -15.80 -67.47 -9.43
N LYS A 180 -16.70 -66.85 -8.63
CA LYS A 180 -17.54 -65.75 -9.07
C LYS A 180 -17.14 -64.50 -8.33
N MET A 181 -17.14 -63.35 -9.04
CA MET A 181 -17.10 -62.00 -8.44
C MET A 181 -18.52 -61.65 -7.99
N VAL A 182 -18.67 -61.19 -6.76
CA VAL A 182 -19.95 -60.78 -6.16
C VAL A 182 -19.80 -59.33 -5.73
N GLN A 183 -20.69 -58.49 -6.25
CA GLN A 183 -20.77 -57.07 -5.84
C GLN A 183 -21.38 -57.01 -4.44
N GLN A 184 -20.68 -56.39 -3.51
CA GLN A 184 -21.24 -56.05 -2.20
C GLN A 184 -22.05 -54.73 -2.33
N PRO A 185 -23.10 -54.55 -1.50
CA PRO A 185 -23.79 -53.27 -1.43
C PRO A 185 -22.84 -52.18 -0.97
N LYS A 186 -23.17 -50.95 -1.30
CA LYS A 186 -22.45 -49.80 -0.75
C LYS A 186 -22.57 -49.74 0.77
N GLU A 187 -21.47 -49.36 1.42
CA GLU A 187 -21.39 -49.22 2.86
C GLU A 187 -21.79 -47.79 3.29
N ASP A 188 -22.15 -47.66 4.56
CA ASP A 188 -22.43 -46.35 5.16
C ASP A 188 -21.16 -45.49 5.23
N PHE A 189 -21.25 -44.25 4.76
CA PHE A 189 -20.10 -43.32 4.69
C PHE A 189 -19.46 -43.11 6.06
N PHE A 190 -20.28 -42.87 7.08
CA PHE A 190 -19.82 -42.58 8.44
C PHE A 190 -19.18 -43.80 9.11
N ALA A 191 -19.65 -45.00 8.80
CA ALA A 191 -19.04 -46.23 9.27
C ALA A 191 -17.66 -46.46 8.66
N VAL A 192 -17.52 -46.26 7.33
CA VAL A 192 -16.24 -46.35 6.63
C VAL A 192 -15.29 -45.26 7.12
N ALA A 193 -15.79 -44.04 7.35
CA ALA A 193 -14.98 -42.95 7.88
C ALA A 193 -14.34 -43.30 9.23
N ARG A 194 -15.12 -43.86 10.16
CA ARG A 194 -14.60 -44.31 11.48
C ARG A 194 -13.57 -45.43 11.36
N GLU A 195 -13.70 -46.28 10.34
CA GLU A 195 -12.80 -47.42 10.14
C GLU A 195 -11.46 -47.01 9.54
N VAL A 196 -11.47 -46.17 8.50
CA VAL A 196 -10.27 -45.94 7.65
C VAL A 196 -9.69 -44.54 7.71
N SER A 197 -10.46 -43.53 8.14
CA SER A 197 -9.96 -42.17 8.17
C SER A 197 -8.87 -41.99 9.23
N THR A 198 -7.82 -41.29 8.85
CA THR A 198 -6.71 -40.96 9.76
C THR A 198 -6.84 -39.57 10.38
N ASP A 199 -7.94 -38.87 10.11
CA ASP A 199 -8.22 -37.56 10.76
C ASP A 199 -8.58 -37.79 12.25
N PRO A 200 -7.91 -37.08 13.18
CA PRO A 200 -8.08 -37.32 14.63
C PRO A 200 -9.51 -37.19 15.15
N GLY A 201 -10.34 -36.32 14.57
CA GLY A 201 -11.71 -36.05 15.03
C GLY A 201 -12.75 -37.07 14.58
N VAL A 202 -12.40 -37.96 13.65
CA VAL A 202 -13.38 -38.83 12.94
C VAL A 202 -14.02 -39.88 13.82
N GLN A 203 -13.34 -40.38 14.84
CA GLN A 203 -13.91 -41.39 15.73
C GLN A 203 -15.17 -40.90 16.45
N GLU A 204 -15.21 -39.64 16.80
CA GLU A 204 -16.35 -39.00 17.47
C GLU A 204 -17.40 -38.52 16.47
N THR A 205 -16.97 -37.81 15.43
CA THR A 205 -17.85 -37.12 14.47
C THR A 205 -18.31 -38.03 13.30
N GLY A 206 -17.62 -39.13 13.02
CA GLY A 206 -17.81 -39.92 11.81
C GLY A 206 -17.31 -39.21 10.55
N GLY A 207 -16.50 -38.17 10.72
CA GLY A 207 -16.01 -37.32 9.63
C GLY A 207 -16.91 -36.12 9.30
N GLU A 208 -17.97 -35.90 10.10
CA GLU A 208 -18.85 -34.74 9.89
C GLU A 208 -18.10 -33.43 10.13
N LEU A 209 -18.17 -32.52 9.16
CA LEU A 209 -17.53 -31.18 9.19
C LEU A 209 -18.56 -30.05 9.45
N GLY A 210 -19.85 -30.41 9.33
CA GLY A 210 -20.93 -29.41 9.40
C GLY A 210 -21.00 -28.53 8.16
N TRP A 211 -21.45 -27.30 8.35
CA TRP A 211 -21.66 -26.37 7.25
C TRP A 211 -20.36 -25.71 6.78
N ILE A 212 -20.07 -25.84 5.50
CA ILE A 212 -18.92 -25.31 4.80
C ILE A 212 -19.33 -24.04 4.08
N THR A 213 -18.50 -23.02 4.24
CA THR A 213 -18.59 -21.74 3.55
C THR A 213 -17.25 -21.45 2.86
N PRO A 214 -17.21 -20.65 1.78
CA PRO A 214 -15.97 -20.27 1.13
C PRO A 214 -14.95 -19.64 2.09
N PHE A 215 -13.68 -19.88 1.81
CA PHE A 215 -12.52 -19.40 2.59
C PHE A 215 -12.37 -19.98 4.02
N ARG A 216 -13.23 -20.92 4.42
CA ARG A 216 -13.11 -21.60 5.72
C ARG A 216 -12.18 -22.80 5.66
N TYR A 217 -12.16 -23.49 4.54
CA TYR A 217 -11.28 -24.62 4.23
C TYR A 217 -10.33 -24.25 3.10
N ILE A 218 -9.25 -25.00 2.93
CA ILE A 218 -8.35 -24.84 1.79
C ILE A 218 -9.11 -24.98 0.48
N TYR A 219 -8.71 -24.22 -0.52
CA TYR A 219 -9.47 -24.12 -1.76
C TYR A 219 -9.71 -25.44 -2.47
N SER A 220 -8.72 -26.36 -2.49
CA SER A 220 -8.87 -27.68 -3.08
C SER A 220 -10.00 -28.49 -2.43
N PHE A 221 -10.18 -28.38 -1.10
CA PHE A 221 -11.28 -29.01 -0.37
C PHE A 221 -12.62 -28.34 -0.67
N GLU A 222 -12.66 -27.02 -0.53
CA GLU A 222 -13.84 -26.21 -0.87
C GLU A 222 -14.32 -26.51 -2.29
N ASN A 223 -13.40 -26.50 -3.26
CA ASN A 223 -13.73 -26.73 -4.66
C ASN A 223 -14.35 -28.12 -4.88
N ALA A 224 -13.77 -29.16 -4.29
CA ALA A 224 -14.33 -30.50 -4.38
C ALA A 224 -15.77 -30.57 -3.84
N VAL A 225 -16.04 -29.95 -2.69
CA VAL A 225 -17.39 -29.94 -2.09
C VAL A 225 -18.38 -29.14 -2.94
N TYR A 226 -17.99 -27.96 -3.44
CA TYR A 226 -18.91 -27.10 -4.20
C TYR A 226 -19.15 -27.54 -5.65
N THR A 227 -18.28 -28.37 -6.22
CA THR A 227 -18.46 -28.94 -7.57
C THR A 227 -19.17 -30.28 -7.59
N THR A 228 -19.34 -30.94 -6.42
CA THR A 228 -20.02 -32.22 -6.31
C THR A 228 -21.51 -32.01 -6.01
N PRO A 229 -22.44 -32.70 -6.70
CA PRO A 229 -23.87 -32.62 -6.39
C PRO A 229 -24.22 -33.05 -4.96
N VAL A 230 -25.30 -32.49 -4.40
CA VAL A 230 -25.83 -32.90 -3.10
C VAL A 230 -26.25 -34.36 -3.13
N GLY A 231 -25.90 -35.10 -2.10
CA GLY A 231 -26.14 -36.54 -1.99
C GLY A 231 -25.03 -37.43 -2.58
N GLU A 232 -24.02 -36.81 -3.20
CA GLU A 232 -22.92 -37.56 -3.84
C GLU A 232 -21.60 -37.43 -3.06
N VAL A 233 -20.69 -38.37 -3.34
CA VAL A 233 -19.33 -38.38 -2.83
C VAL A 233 -18.38 -37.83 -3.91
N THR A 234 -17.49 -36.94 -3.52
CA THR A 234 -16.50 -36.33 -4.42
C THR A 234 -15.62 -37.40 -5.10
N GLU A 235 -14.98 -37.02 -6.20
CA GLU A 235 -13.78 -37.72 -6.65
C GLU A 235 -12.69 -37.64 -5.56
N VAL A 236 -11.69 -38.54 -5.66
CA VAL A 236 -10.50 -38.44 -4.78
C VAL A 236 -9.74 -37.16 -5.12
N PHE A 237 -9.49 -36.35 -4.13
CA PHE A 237 -8.68 -35.13 -4.29
C PHE A 237 -7.57 -35.06 -3.25
N ARG A 238 -6.53 -34.28 -3.55
CA ARG A 238 -5.36 -34.11 -2.69
C ARG A 238 -5.31 -32.70 -2.11
N THR A 239 -4.92 -32.67 -0.84
CA THR A 239 -4.59 -31.41 -0.14
C THR A 239 -3.18 -31.50 0.42
N PRO A 240 -2.61 -30.44 0.99
CA PRO A 240 -1.33 -30.53 1.71
C PRO A 240 -1.32 -31.53 2.86
N TYR A 241 -2.49 -31.93 3.37
CA TYR A 241 -2.62 -32.88 4.50
C TYR A 241 -2.73 -34.33 4.06
N GLY A 242 -3.13 -34.59 2.82
CA GLY A 242 -3.29 -35.96 2.32
C GLY A 242 -4.35 -36.08 1.24
N PHE A 243 -4.86 -37.32 1.07
CA PHE A 243 -5.94 -37.62 0.15
C PHE A 243 -7.29 -37.64 0.87
N HIS A 244 -8.31 -37.14 0.19
CA HIS A 244 -9.65 -36.94 0.73
C HIS A 244 -10.72 -37.43 -0.25
N ILE A 245 -11.86 -37.84 0.31
CA ILE A 245 -13.18 -37.83 -0.32
C ILE A 245 -14.15 -37.13 0.64
N ALA A 246 -15.17 -36.48 0.11
CA ALA A 246 -16.20 -35.84 0.92
C ALA A 246 -17.60 -36.25 0.43
N LEU A 247 -18.51 -36.48 1.35
CA LEU A 247 -19.96 -36.63 1.09
C LEU A 247 -20.58 -35.23 1.23
N VAL A 248 -21.26 -34.76 0.19
CA VAL A 248 -22.05 -33.51 0.22
C VAL A 248 -23.46 -33.89 0.67
N GLU A 249 -23.82 -33.57 1.92
CA GLU A 249 -25.07 -34.05 2.51
C GLU A 249 -26.26 -33.18 2.16
N GLU A 250 -26.08 -31.86 2.30
CA GLU A 250 -27.14 -30.86 2.18
C GLU A 250 -26.60 -29.53 1.61
N GLU A 251 -27.53 -28.75 1.06
CA GLU A 251 -27.28 -27.38 0.65
C GLU A 251 -28.37 -26.47 1.20
N ARG A 252 -27.99 -25.26 1.66
CA ARG A 252 -28.95 -24.24 2.10
C ARG A 252 -28.52 -22.87 1.68
N ALA A 253 -29.49 -21.98 1.43
CA ALA A 253 -29.21 -20.58 1.20
C ALA A 253 -28.52 -19.94 2.41
N HIS A 254 -27.59 -19.03 2.15
CA HIS A 254 -27.01 -18.20 3.19
C HIS A 254 -28.06 -17.26 3.74
N GLU A 255 -28.20 -17.23 5.04
CA GLU A 255 -29.14 -16.36 5.75
C GLU A 255 -28.45 -15.73 6.94
N GLU A 256 -28.64 -14.42 7.12
CA GLU A 256 -28.23 -13.66 8.29
C GLU A 256 -29.46 -13.04 8.94
N VAL A 257 -29.40 -12.94 10.25
CA VAL A 257 -30.40 -12.26 11.07
C VAL A 257 -29.78 -11.14 11.87
N HIS A 258 -30.53 -10.03 12.02
CA HIS A 258 -30.18 -8.95 12.91
C HIS A 258 -31.10 -9.04 14.13
N ALA A 259 -30.50 -9.19 15.29
CA ALA A 259 -31.26 -9.35 16.52
C ALA A 259 -30.66 -8.58 17.69
N SER A 260 -31.57 -8.15 18.58
CA SER A 260 -31.21 -7.71 19.92
C SER A 260 -31.66 -8.73 20.95
N HIS A 261 -30.99 -8.80 22.09
CA HIS A 261 -31.39 -9.70 23.17
C HIS A 261 -31.37 -9.06 24.56
N VAL A 262 -32.16 -9.65 25.45
CA VAL A 262 -32.06 -9.50 26.89
C VAL A 262 -31.65 -10.84 27.47
N MET A 263 -30.60 -10.86 28.30
CA MET A 263 -30.11 -12.09 28.94
C MET A 263 -30.16 -12.00 30.44
N LYS A 264 -30.53 -13.11 31.08
CA LYS A 264 -30.36 -13.34 32.50
C LYS A 264 -29.37 -14.48 32.71
N MET A 265 -28.19 -14.13 33.20
CA MET A 265 -27.07 -15.07 33.30
C MET A 265 -27.32 -16.10 34.42
N VAL A 266 -26.98 -17.35 34.14
CA VAL A 266 -27.03 -18.45 35.12
C VAL A 266 -25.64 -19.09 35.19
N GLN A 267 -25.12 -19.20 36.43
CA GLN A 267 -23.88 -19.93 36.65
C GLN A 267 -24.12 -21.44 36.48
N ARG A 268 -23.22 -22.12 35.77
CA ARG A 268 -23.36 -23.54 35.48
C ARG A 268 -23.51 -24.37 36.78
N GLY A 269 -24.58 -25.16 36.83
CA GLY A 269 -24.86 -26.05 37.97
C GLY A 269 -25.59 -25.38 39.15
N ASN A 270 -26.03 -24.12 39.04
CA ASN A 270 -26.79 -23.43 40.07
C ASN A 270 -28.30 -23.44 39.75
N GLU A 271 -29.00 -24.47 40.20
CA GLU A 271 -30.43 -24.66 39.90
C GLU A 271 -31.31 -23.62 40.61
N GLU A 272 -30.94 -23.14 41.82
CA GLU A 272 -31.67 -22.08 42.52
C GLU A 272 -31.59 -20.78 41.75
N GLN A 273 -30.38 -20.37 41.30
CA GLN A 273 -30.19 -19.22 40.46
C GLN A 273 -30.94 -19.36 39.12
N LYS A 274 -30.96 -20.54 38.56
CA LYS A 274 -31.68 -20.82 37.30
C LYS A 274 -33.18 -20.57 37.45
N ALA A 275 -33.81 -21.00 38.52
CA ALA A 275 -35.22 -20.76 38.80
C ALA A 275 -35.52 -19.28 39.05
N ALA A 276 -34.66 -18.59 39.84
CA ALA A 276 -34.79 -17.17 40.10
C ALA A 276 -34.65 -16.32 38.80
N GLN A 277 -33.66 -16.63 37.95
CA GLN A 277 -33.44 -15.93 36.69
C GLN A 277 -34.54 -16.24 35.64
N LYS A 278 -35.15 -17.44 35.72
CA LYS A 278 -36.34 -17.77 34.92
C LYS A 278 -37.51 -16.84 35.29
N ALA A 279 -37.79 -16.72 36.57
CA ALA A 279 -38.86 -15.82 37.04
C ALA A 279 -38.59 -14.33 36.66
N ALA A 280 -37.32 -13.90 36.75
CA ALA A 280 -36.91 -12.54 36.37
C ALA A 280 -37.13 -12.33 34.84
N ILE A 281 -36.65 -13.24 33.98
CA ILE A 281 -36.81 -13.10 32.55
C ILE A 281 -38.26 -13.19 32.09
N ASP A 282 -39.08 -14.04 32.74
CA ASP A 282 -40.53 -14.12 32.51
C ASP A 282 -41.23 -12.79 32.82
N SER A 283 -40.89 -12.16 33.95
CA SER A 283 -41.42 -10.85 34.31
C SER A 283 -41.00 -9.78 33.29
N ILE A 284 -39.77 -9.82 32.81
CA ILE A 284 -39.28 -8.89 31.77
C ILE A 284 -40.04 -9.13 30.46
N SER A 285 -40.30 -10.37 30.07
CA SER A 285 -40.99 -10.68 28.83
C SER A 285 -42.39 -10.07 28.71
N MET A 286 -43.09 -9.95 29.83
CA MET A 286 -44.43 -9.34 29.90
C MET A 286 -44.45 -7.83 29.64
N LEU A 287 -43.29 -7.17 29.76
CA LEU A 287 -43.14 -5.71 29.65
C LEU A 287 -42.51 -5.30 28.33
N LEU A 288 -41.94 -6.24 27.59
CA LEU A 288 -41.19 -5.95 26.38
C LEU A 288 -42.11 -5.66 25.19
N THR A 289 -41.80 -4.58 24.50
CA THR A 289 -42.35 -4.24 23.18
C THR A 289 -41.18 -3.88 22.24
N PRO A 290 -41.39 -3.92 20.91
CA PRO A 290 -40.33 -3.49 19.99
C PRO A 290 -39.77 -2.09 20.29
N GLU A 291 -40.63 -1.15 20.72
CA GLU A 291 -40.27 0.23 20.99
C GLU A 291 -39.43 0.39 22.26
N ASN A 292 -39.68 -0.41 23.31
CA ASN A 292 -38.97 -0.30 24.58
C ASN A 292 -37.81 -1.30 24.75
N PHE A 293 -37.64 -2.25 23.80
CA PHE A 293 -36.70 -3.36 23.94
C PHE A 293 -35.28 -2.90 24.22
N ALA A 294 -34.79 -1.90 23.48
CA ALA A 294 -33.44 -1.40 23.64
C ALA A 294 -33.20 -0.77 25.03
N ASP A 295 -34.17 -0.03 25.57
CA ASP A 295 -34.06 0.60 26.87
C ASP A 295 -34.13 -0.42 28.03
N MET A 296 -35.02 -1.42 27.87
CA MET A 296 -35.12 -2.53 28.80
C MET A 296 -33.84 -3.40 28.77
N ALA A 297 -33.26 -3.64 27.61
CA ALA A 297 -31.98 -4.34 27.49
C ALA A 297 -30.85 -3.60 28.21
N ARG A 298 -30.75 -2.26 28.04
CA ARG A 298 -29.75 -1.44 28.75
C ARG A 298 -29.86 -1.55 30.25
N GLN A 299 -31.08 -1.58 30.75
CA GLN A 299 -31.35 -1.57 32.18
C GLN A 299 -31.26 -2.95 32.82
N LEU A 300 -31.79 -3.97 32.16
CA LEU A 300 -32.09 -5.27 32.76
C LEU A 300 -31.25 -6.43 32.26
N SER A 301 -30.54 -6.29 31.12
CA SER A 301 -29.71 -7.38 30.61
C SER A 301 -28.44 -7.54 31.43
N ASP A 302 -28.10 -8.81 31.71
CA ASP A 302 -26.85 -9.18 32.37
C ASP A 302 -25.68 -9.27 31.36
N ASP A 303 -25.95 -9.38 30.04
CA ASP A 303 -24.91 -9.22 29.03
C ASP A 303 -24.55 -7.74 28.85
N LYS A 304 -23.55 -7.30 29.60
CA LYS A 304 -23.10 -5.90 29.58
C LYS A 304 -22.47 -5.49 28.25
N GLY A 305 -21.98 -6.46 27.46
CA GLY A 305 -21.37 -6.23 26.16
C GLY A 305 -22.37 -5.73 25.11
N SER A 306 -23.58 -6.29 25.08
CA SER A 306 -24.65 -5.84 24.18
C SER A 306 -25.60 -4.84 24.85
N ALA A 307 -25.82 -4.90 26.15
CA ALA A 307 -26.74 -4.03 26.87
C ALA A 307 -26.50 -2.54 26.62
N VAL A 308 -25.24 -2.09 26.61
CA VAL A 308 -24.87 -0.70 26.31
C VAL A 308 -25.35 -0.22 24.93
N ARG A 309 -25.54 -1.15 23.98
CA ARG A 309 -26.09 -0.92 22.65
C ARG A 309 -27.58 -1.28 22.54
N GLY A 310 -28.30 -1.41 23.67
CA GLY A 310 -29.70 -1.80 23.68
C GLY A 310 -29.92 -3.29 23.38
N GLY A 311 -28.96 -4.13 23.73
CA GLY A 311 -28.98 -5.56 23.47
C GLY A 311 -28.60 -5.95 22.03
N ASP A 312 -28.22 -5.00 21.17
CA ASP A 312 -27.92 -5.20 19.76
C ASP A 312 -26.68 -6.09 19.57
N LEU A 313 -26.87 -7.21 18.85
CA LEU A 313 -25.85 -8.18 18.49
C LEU A 313 -25.35 -7.99 17.06
N GLY A 314 -25.97 -7.11 16.29
CA GLY A 314 -25.70 -6.93 14.87
C GLY A 314 -26.22 -8.09 14.01
N TRP A 315 -25.72 -8.16 12.77
CA TRP A 315 -26.01 -9.26 11.85
C TRP A 315 -25.13 -10.48 12.15
N PHE A 316 -25.75 -11.65 12.21
CA PHE A 316 -25.03 -12.92 12.36
C PHE A 316 -25.67 -14.04 11.53
N GLY A 317 -24.84 -14.94 11.03
CA GLY A 317 -25.21 -16.13 10.28
C GLY A 317 -25.31 -17.36 11.17
N LYS A 318 -25.83 -18.44 10.60
CA LYS A 318 -25.90 -19.77 11.28
C LYS A 318 -24.50 -20.29 11.60
N GLY A 319 -24.33 -20.84 12.81
CA GLY A 319 -23.06 -21.33 13.35
C GLY A 319 -22.26 -20.28 14.15
N MET A 320 -22.76 -19.06 14.27
CA MET A 320 -22.11 -17.99 15.05
C MET A 320 -22.59 -17.90 16.50
N MET A 321 -23.80 -18.40 16.77
CA MET A 321 -24.41 -18.39 18.10
C MET A 321 -24.58 -19.83 18.62
N VAL A 322 -24.81 -19.96 19.94
CA VAL A 322 -25.16 -21.27 20.50
C VAL A 322 -26.49 -21.76 19.95
N LYS A 323 -26.59 -23.05 19.75
CA LYS A 323 -27.70 -23.68 19.01
C LYS A 323 -29.10 -23.26 19.49
N PRO A 324 -29.44 -23.20 20.79
CA PRO A 324 -30.79 -22.75 21.21
C PRO A 324 -31.08 -21.29 20.81
N PHE A 325 -30.07 -20.44 20.83
CA PHE A 325 -30.21 -19.02 20.42
C PHE A 325 -30.40 -18.91 18.91
N GLU A 326 -29.59 -19.65 18.16
CA GLU A 326 -29.65 -19.70 16.71
C GLU A 326 -31.01 -20.24 16.22
N ASP A 327 -31.43 -21.40 16.74
CA ASP A 327 -32.71 -22.05 16.38
C ASP A 327 -33.90 -21.11 16.63
N THR A 328 -33.88 -20.36 17.74
CA THR A 328 -34.90 -19.37 18.07
C THR A 328 -34.86 -18.19 17.09
N ALA A 329 -33.70 -17.55 16.92
CA ALA A 329 -33.57 -16.35 16.09
C ALA A 329 -33.94 -16.60 14.62
N PHE A 330 -33.49 -17.70 14.03
CA PHE A 330 -33.78 -18.04 12.64
C PHE A 330 -35.21 -18.53 12.43
N GLY A 331 -35.89 -19.08 13.50
CA GLY A 331 -37.28 -19.49 13.45
C GLY A 331 -38.29 -18.34 13.54
N MET A 332 -37.90 -17.16 14.04
CA MET A 332 -38.78 -16.01 14.24
C MET A 332 -39.07 -15.26 12.94
N ASN A 333 -40.16 -14.47 12.91
CA ASN A 333 -40.40 -13.47 11.87
C ASN A 333 -39.83 -12.11 12.29
N VAL A 334 -39.48 -11.27 11.30
CA VAL A 334 -38.99 -9.91 11.57
C VAL A 334 -40.06 -9.10 12.32
N GLY A 335 -39.64 -8.43 13.38
CA GLY A 335 -40.52 -7.66 14.27
C GLY A 335 -41.02 -8.45 15.48
N GLU A 336 -40.77 -9.75 15.56
CA GLU A 336 -41.20 -10.58 16.69
C GLU A 336 -40.24 -10.48 17.90
N ILE A 337 -40.80 -10.65 19.10
CA ILE A 337 -40.09 -10.86 20.35
C ILE A 337 -40.33 -12.31 20.77
N SER A 338 -39.26 -13.07 21.05
CA SER A 338 -39.37 -14.46 21.45
C SER A 338 -39.98 -14.63 22.84
N ALA A 339 -40.55 -15.82 23.10
CA ALA A 339 -40.70 -16.29 24.49
C ALA A 339 -39.30 -16.47 25.12
N PRO A 340 -39.20 -16.41 26.48
CA PRO A 340 -37.99 -16.78 27.19
C PRO A 340 -37.54 -18.20 26.87
N PHE A 341 -36.27 -18.38 26.52
CA PHE A 341 -35.65 -19.68 26.27
C PHE A 341 -34.30 -19.81 26.96
N GLU A 342 -33.85 -21.04 27.15
CA GLU A 342 -32.62 -21.38 27.86
C GLU A 342 -31.46 -21.65 26.92
N SER A 343 -30.27 -21.23 27.30
CA SER A 343 -28.99 -21.65 26.72
C SER A 343 -27.97 -22.00 27.82
N ASN A 344 -26.78 -22.43 27.43
CA ASN A 344 -25.67 -22.68 28.37
C ASN A 344 -25.21 -21.43 29.14
N PHE A 345 -25.65 -20.22 28.75
CA PHE A 345 -25.32 -18.96 29.39
C PHE A 345 -26.42 -18.45 30.33
N GLY A 346 -27.62 -19.02 30.25
CA GLY A 346 -28.78 -18.61 31.01
C GLY A 346 -30.02 -18.44 30.16
N TRP A 347 -30.90 -17.53 30.58
CA TRP A 347 -32.18 -17.27 29.93
C TRP A 347 -32.09 -16.06 29.02
N HIS A 348 -32.72 -16.16 27.84
CA HIS A 348 -32.72 -15.14 26.79
C HIS A 348 -34.13 -14.79 26.31
N ILE A 349 -34.28 -13.56 25.85
CA ILE A 349 -35.37 -13.10 24.98
C ILE A 349 -34.73 -12.41 23.81
N ILE A 350 -35.17 -12.70 22.60
CA ILE A 350 -34.69 -12.09 21.34
C ILE A 350 -35.79 -11.17 20.78
N TYR A 351 -35.36 -10.02 20.28
CA TYR A 351 -36.13 -9.21 19.35
C TYR A 351 -35.45 -9.31 17.97
N LEU A 352 -36.17 -9.86 16.97
CA LEU A 352 -35.66 -10.01 15.62
C LEU A 352 -35.95 -8.76 14.80
N GLN A 353 -34.91 -8.04 14.44
CA GLN A 353 -35.00 -6.76 13.74
C GLN A 353 -34.91 -6.90 12.20
N GLY A 354 -34.26 -7.94 11.70
CA GLY A 354 -34.12 -8.14 10.27
C GLY A 354 -33.68 -9.55 9.88
N LYS A 355 -33.97 -9.92 8.64
CA LYS A 355 -33.43 -11.08 7.94
C LYS A 355 -32.91 -10.66 6.59
N ARG A 356 -31.80 -11.19 6.16
CA ARG A 356 -31.26 -10.99 4.82
C ARG A 356 -30.49 -12.22 4.34
N GLY A 357 -30.38 -12.36 3.04
CA GLY A 357 -29.41 -13.24 2.42
C GLY A 357 -28.04 -12.56 2.32
N ILE A 358 -27.22 -13.06 1.38
CA ILE A 358 -25.93 -12.44 1.09
C ILE A 358 -26.12 -11.01 0.57
N GLN A 359 -25.21 -10.10 0.98
CA GLN A 359 -25.21 -8.72 0.48
C GLN A 359 -24.85 -8.69 -1.02
N PRO A 360 -25.28 -7.64 -1.77
CA PRO A 360 -24.93 -7.49 -3.19
C PRO A 360 -23.42 -7.58 -3.43
N LEU A 361 -23.02 -8.19 -4.55
CA LEU A 361 -21.62 -8.39 -4.93
C LEU A 361 -20.82 -7.08 -4.89
N ASP A 362 -21.39 -5.97 -5.37
CA ASP A 362 -20.69 -4.68 -5.39
C ASP A 362 -20.23 -4.23 -4.00
N SER A 363 -21.04 -4.50 -2.97
CA SER A 363 -20.70 -4.20 -1.58
C SER A 363 -19.60 -5.12 -1.02
N MET A 364 -19.49 -6.34 -1.54
CA MET A 364 -18.59 -7.38 -1.04
C MET A 364 -17.35 -7.58 -1.92
N ARG A 365 -17.36 -7.10 -3.17
CA ARG A 365 -16.33 -7.37 -4.20
C ARG A 365 -14.91 -7.15 -3.66
N GLN A 366 -14.66 -6.01 -3.03
CA GLN A 366 -13.35 -5.67 -2.50
C GLN A 366 -12.91 -6.60 -1.35
N GLN A 367 -13.84 -7.02 -0.51
CA GLN A 367 -13.55 -7.95 0.57
C GLN A 367 -13.23 -9.34 0.01
N ILE A 368 -14.05 -9.83 -0.93
CA ILE A 368 -13.85 -11.13 -1.58
C ILE A 368 -12.53 -11.12 -2.37
N LEU A 369 -12.25 -10.05 -3.13
CA LEU A 369 -11.00 -9.91 -3.88
C LEU A 369 -9.76 -10.03 -2.96
N ARG A 370 -9.78 -9.37 -1.80
CA ARG A 370 -8.67 -9.50 -0.83
C ARG A 370 -8.51 -10.92 -0.29
N GLN A 371 -9.61 -11.66 -0.13
CA GLN A 371 -9.56 -13.08 0.28
C GLN A 371 -9.02 -13.95 -0.85
N VAL A 372 -9.53 -13.78 -2.08
CA VAL A 372 -9.05 -14.47 -3.29
C VAL A 372 -7.55 -14.29 -3.47
N GLN A 373 -7.04 -13.05 -3.34
CA GLN A 373 -5.62 -12.73 -3.51
C GLN A 373 -4.67 -13.38 -2.48
N ARG A 374 -5.19 -13.83 -1.35
CA ARG A 374 -4.42 -14.50 -0.28
C ARG A 374 -4.61 -16.02 -0.25
N ASP A 375 -5.43 -16.51 -1.13
CA ASP A 375 -5.88 -17.91 -1.14
C ASP A 375 -5.20 -18.70 -2.27
N GLU A 376 -5.17 -20.02 -2.13
CA GLU A 376 -4.60 -20.93 -3.15
C GLU A 376 -5.30 -20.85 -4.51
N ARG A 377 -6.55 -20.37 -4.59
CA ARG A 377 -7.28 -20.20 -5.84
C ARG A 377 -6.61 -19.24 -6.82
N MET A 378 -5.74 -18.35 -6.35
CA MET A 378 -4.89 -17.53 -7.23
C MET A 378 -4.03 -18.36 -8.19
N ARG A 379 -3.73 -19.61 -7.86
CA ARG A 379 -3.01 -20.52 -8.76
C ARG A 379 -3.78 -20.79 -10.07
N GLU A 380 -5.11 -20.72 -10.04
CA GLU A 380 -5.94 -20.85 -11.25
C GLU A 380 -5.82 -19.63 -12.15
N ALA A 381 -5.80 -18.43 -11.55
CA ALA A 381 -5.56 -17.18 -12.29
C ALA A 381 -4.13 -17.15 -12.87
N ASP A 382 -3.14 -17.59 -12.09
CA ASP A 382 -1.75 -17.74 -12.55
C ASP A 382 -1.62 -18.72 -13.71
N ALA A 383 -2.26 -19.89 -13.61
CA ALA A 383 -2.28 -20.88 -14.68
C ALA A 383 -3.02 -20.35 -15.92
N SER A 384 -4.08 -19.57 -15.73
CA SER A 384 -4.78 -18.90 -16.83
C SER A 384 -3.89 -17.88 -17.53
N PHE A 385 -3.17 -17.06 -16.76
CA PHE A 385 -2.20 -16.11 -17.31
C PHE A 385 -1.13 -16.82 -18.15
N VAL A 386 -0.49 -17.86 -17.60
CA VAL A 386 0.55 -18.64 -18.29
C VAL A 386 0.01 -19.24 -19.58
N ARG A 387 -1.17 -19.86 -19.52
CA ARG A 387 -1.82 -20.48 -20.71
C ARG A 387 -2.12 -19.45 -21.79
N LYS A 388 -2.67 -18.28 -21.43
CA LYS A 388 -2.95 -17.19 -22.36
C LYS A 388 -1.66 -16.62 -22.98
N THR A 389 -0.63 -16.38 -22.16
CA THR A 389 0.67 -15.91 -22.62
C THR A 389 1.32 -16.90 -23.58
N ARG A 390 1.29 -18.20 -23.25
CA ARG A 390 1.83 -19.26 -24.10
C ARG A 390 1.15 -19.28 -25.46
N ALA A 391 -0.17 -19.16 -25.50
CA ALA A 391 -0.95 -19.11 -26.73
C ALA A 391 -0.68 -17.83 -27.53
N GLU A 392 -0.62 -16.68 -26.88
CA GLU A 392 -0.39 -15.36 -27.50
C GLU A 392 0.95 -15.28 -28.22
N TYR A 393 2.02 -15.75 -27.55
CA TYR A 393 3.38 -15.71 -28.09
C TYR A 393 3.83 -17.02 -28.78
N ASN A 394 2.91 -17.98 -28.91
CA ASN A 394 3.19 -19.31 -29.48
C ASN A 394 4.41 -19.99 -28.84
N LEU A 395 4.49 -19.95 -27.49
CA LEU A 395 5.60 -20.50 -26.73
C LEU A 395 5.49 -22.04 -26.62
N PRO A 396 6.64 -22.77 -26.64
CA PRO A 396 6.62 -24.24 -26.55
C PRO A 396 6.10 -24.73 -25.20
N GLU A 397 5.42 -25.87 -25.21
CA GLU A 397 4.94 -26.55 -24.01
C GLU A 397 6.07 -26.99 -23.04
N THR A 398 7.28 -27.11 -23.55
CA THR A 398 8.49 -27.48 -22.78
C THR A 398 9.00 -26.34 -21.87
N MET A 399 8.60 -25.10 -22.11
CA MET A 399 8.92 -23.99 -21.21
C MET A 399 8.17 -24.15 -19.89
N SER A 400 8.85 -23.96 -18.79
CA SER A 400 8.21 -23.90 -17.46
C SER A 400 7.32 -22.65 -17.34
N ASP A 401 6.37 -22.68 -16.41
CA ASP A 401 5.50 -21.53 -16.12
C ASP A 401 6.30 -20.28 -15.70
N ARG A 402 7.43 -20.49 -15.03
CA ARG A 402 8.36 -19.42 -14.68
C ARG A 402 8.98 -18.78 -15.92
N GLU A 403 9.49 -19.57 -16.85
CA GLU A 403 10.09 -19.06 -18.09
C GLU A 403 9.07 -18.30 -18.93
N VAL A 404 7.81 -18.78 -18.96
CA VAL A 404 6.72 -18.07 -19.66
C VAL A 404 6.44 -16.71 -19.03
N LYS A 405 6.43 -16.61 -17.69
CA LYS A 405 6.26 -15.33 -16.98
C LYS A 405 7.44 -14.40 -17.19
N GLU A 406 8.68 -14.92 -17.18
CA GLU A 406 9.89 -14.15 -17.47
C GLU A 406 9.87 -13.64 -18.93
N TYR A 407 9.41 -14.44 -19.88
CA TYR A 407 9.22 -14.04 -21.25
C TYR A 407 8.19 -12.91 -21.37
N ALA A 408 7.02 -13.06 -20.73
CA ALA A 408 6.01 -12.01 -20.70
C ALA A 408 6.56 -10.70 -20.11
N ASP A 409 7.27 -10.78 -18.97
CA ASP A 409 7.87 -9.61 -18.32
C ASP A 409 8.84 -8.87 -19.24
N ALA A 410 9.64 -9.59 -20.00
CA ALA A 410 10.61 -9.00 -20.95
C ALA A 410 9.95 -8.25 -22.12
N HIS A 411 8.68 -8.56 -22.46
CA HIS A 411 7.97 -7.96 -23.60
C HIS A 411 6.84 -7.01 -23.18
N LEU A 412 6.75 -6.64 -21.90
CA LEU A 412 5.66 -5.80 -21.40
C LEU A 412 5.65 -4.41 -22.04
N GLU A 413 6.81 -3.76 -22.18
CA GLU A 413 6.89 -2.42 -22.76
C GLU A 413 6.60 -2.39 -24.27
N GLU A 414 6.75 -3.52 -24.96
CA GLU A 414 6.34 -3.66 -26.36
C GLU A 414 4.80 -3.72 -26.47
N LYS A 415 4.17 -4.41 -25.52
CA LYS A 415 2.73 -4.66 -25.51
C LYS A 415 1.91 -3.52 -24.91
N TYR A 416 2.41 -2.88 -23.84
CA TYR A 416 1.68 -1.88 -23.07
C TYR A 416 2.33 -0.50 -23.19
N GLU A 417 1.68 0.39 -23.95
CA GLU A 417 2.17 1.74 -24.22
C GLU A 417 2.28 2.58 -22.93
N ASP A 418 1.31 2.46 -22.04
CA ASP A 418 1.30 3.16 -20.75
C ASP A 418 2.49 2.75 -19.86
N LEU A 419 2.84 1.46 -19.85
CA LEU A 419 4.02 0.98 -19.13
C LEU A 419 5.31 1.46 -19.78
N ARG A 420 5.40 1.37 -21.10
CA ARG A 420 6.57 1.85 -21.87
C ARG A 420 6.84 3.32 -21.57
N ASN A 421 5.80 4.16 -21.59
CA ASN A 421 5.92 5.58 -21.30
C ASN A 421 6.30 5.83 -19.84
N LEU A 422 5.74 5.07 -18.90
CA LEU A 422 6.07 5.16 -17.48
C LEU A 422 7.53 4.77 -17.20
N VAL A 423 8.01 3.67 -17.79
CA VAL A 423 9.41 3.22 -17.61
C VAL A 423 10.37 4.23 -18.21
N ARG A 424 10.02 4.82 -19.38
CA ARG A 424 10.79 5.89 -20.01
C ARG A 424 10.81 7.15 -19.14
N GLU A 425 9.70 7.54 -18.54
CA GLU A 425 9.65 8.66 -17.60
C GLU A 425 10.60 8.45 -16.41
N TYR A 426 10.63 7.26 -15.84
CA TYR A 426 11.59 6.93 -14.78
C TYR A 426 13.03 6.98 -15.28
N HIS A 427 13.31 6.38 -16.44
CA HIS A 427 14.63 6.40 -17.06
C HIS A 427 15.14 7.84 -17.22
N ASP A 428 14.36 8.67 -17.91
CA ASP A 428 14.73 10.05 -18.22
C ASP A 428 14.77 10.91 -16.93
N GLY A 429 13.90 10.63 -15.95
CA GLY A 429 13.86 11.33 -14.67
C GLY A 429 15.12 11.10 -13.82
N ILE A 430 15.59 9.84 -13.74
CA ILE A 430 16.83 9.52 -13.03
C ILE A 430 18.03 10.20 -13.70
N LEU A 431 18.09 10.13 -15.05
CA LEU A 431 19.15 10.77 -15.81
C LEU A 431 19.18 12.28 -15.63
N LEU A 432 18.00 12.91 -15.70
CA LEU A 432 17.84 14.35 -15.48
C LEU A 432 18.33 14.77 -14.08
N PHE A 433 17.95 14.00 -13.05
CA PHE A 433 18.37 14.27 -11.67
C PHE A 433 19.89 14.19 -11.53
N GLU A 434 20.49 13.08 -11.94
CA GLU A 434 21.93 12.82 -11.81
C GLU A 434 22.77 13.83 -12.58
N VAL A 435 22.42 14.16 -13.82
CA VAL A 435 23.18 15.12 -14.62
C VAL A 435 23.01 16.54 -14.09
N SER A 436 21.81 16.91 -13.62
CA SER A 436 21.58 18.22 -13.02
C SER A 436 22.33 18.39 -11.69
N LEU A 437 22.40 17.32 -10.89
CA LEU A 437 23.19 17.29 -9.67
C LEU A 437 24.68 17.60 -9.98
N ARG A 438 25.24 16.93 -11.00
CA ARG A 438 26.65 17.09 -11.39
C ARG A 438 26.95 18.44 -12.04
N GLU A 439 26.10 18.87 -12.97
CA GLU A 439 26.38 20.03 -13.81
C GLU A 439 25.95 21.36 -13.16
N VAL A 440 24.96 21.34 -12.27
CA VAL A 440 24.39 22.55 -11.69
C VAL A 440 24.51 22.58 -10.17
N TRP A 441 23.85 21.62 -9.47
CA TRP A 441 23.62 21.78 -8.03
C TRP A 441 24.88 21.59 -7.20
N ASP A 442 25.68 20.56 -7.49
CA ASP A 442 26.97 20.32 -6.83
C ASP A 442 27.99 21.43 -7.15
N LYS A 443 27.99 21.92 -8.39
CA LYS A 443 28.85 23.04 -8.78
C LYS A 443 28.45 24.29 -8.00
N ALA A 444 27.18 24.68 -8.01
CA ALA A 444 26.70 25.84 -7.29
C ALA A 444 26.99 25.78 -5.77
N ALA A 445 26.87 24.60 -5.17
CA ALA A 445 27.12 24.43 -3.73
C ALA A 445 28.60 24.57 -3.33
N LYS A 446 29.52 24.20 -4.23
CA LYS A 446 30.99 24.10 -3.97
C LYS A 446 31.78 25.24 -4.57
N ASP A 447 31.27 25.96 -5.57
CA ASP A 447 31.97 27.03 -6.28
C ASP A 447 31.92 28.37 -5.51
N THR A 448 32.76 28.48 -4.49
CA THR A 448 32.85 29.69 -3.67
C THR A 448 33.34 30.91 -4.47
N VAL A 449 34.14 30.70 -5.50
CA VAL A 449 34.65 31.78 -6.37
C VAL A 449 33.53 32.29 -7.26
N GLY A 450 32.81 31.39 -7.95
CA GLY A 450 31.66 31.73 -8.78
C GLY A 450 30.54 32.39 -7.99
N LEU A 451 30.20 31.87 -6.80
CA LEU A 451 29.22 32.50 -5.89
C LEU A 451 29.62 33.93 -5.49
N THR A 452 30.92 34.17 -5.19
CA THR A 452 31.42 35.48 -4.83
C THR A 452 31.29 36.47 -6.00
N GLN A 453 31.70 36.02 -7.21
CA GLN A 453 31.62 36.85 -8.43
C GLN A 453 30.18 37.14 -8.82
N PHE A 454 29.32 36.10 -8.79
CA PHE A 454 27.89 36.21 -9.09
C PHE A 454 27.19 37.18 -8.14
N PHE A 455 27.45 37.07 -6.83
CA PHE A 455 26.93 37.96 -5.83
C PHE A 455 27.40 39.40 -6.09
N ALA A 456 28.69 39.62 -6.34
CA ALA A 456 29.24 40.94 -6.59
C ALA A 456 28.57 41.62 -7.81
N ALA A 457 28.34 40.87 -8.89
CA ALA A 457 27.65 41.35 -10.09
C ALA A 457 26.16 41.65 -9.86
N ASN A 458 25.51 40.91 -8.98
CA ASN A 458 24.07 40.95 -8.76
C ASN A 458 23.67 41.50 -7.38
N LYS A 459 24.57 42.13 -6.66
CA LYS A 459 24.38 42.60 -5.28
C LYS A 459 23.12 43.42 -5.05
N LYS A 460 22.66 44.17 -6.03
CA LYS A 460 21.44 44.99 -5.97
C LYS A 460 20.15 44.14 -5.84
N ASN A 461 20.19 42.86 -6.18
CA ASN A 461 19.05 41.96 -6.12
C ASN A 461 18.83 41.37 -4.72
N TYR A 462 19.70 41.69 -3.76
CA TYR A 462 19.69 41.19 -2.40
C TYR A 462 19.52 42.29 -1.34
N PRO A 463 18.49 43.16 -1.42
CA PRO A 463 18.24 44.16 -0.39
C PRO A 463 17.70 43.47 0.88
N TRP A 464 18.00 44.10 2.03
CA TRP A 464 17.36 43.77 3.28
C TRP A 464 16.31 44.81 3.66
N ASP A 465 15.20 44.39 4.24
CA ASP A 465 14.15 45.27 4.73
C ASP A 465 14.59 46.00 6.02
N ALA A 466 15.48 45.36 6.80
CA ALA A 466 16.02 45.93 8.03
C ALA A 466 17.52 45.64 8.18
N PRO A 467 18.27 46.53 8.87
CA PRO A 467 19.68 46.28 9.17
C PRO A 467 19.87 45.05 10.05
N ARG A 468 20.94 44.28 9.79
CA ARG A 468 21.32 43.08 10.55
C ARG A 468 22.65 43.28 11.27
N TYR A 469 22.80 42.69 12.45
CA TYR A 469 24.07 42.61 13.16
C TYR A 469 24.83 41.36 12.76
N LYS A 470 26.04 41.52 12.21
CA LYS A 470 26.94 40.40 11.88
C LYS A 470 28.08 40.35 12.86
N GLY A 471 28.30 39.22 13.50
CA GLY A 471 29.43 39.08 14.43
C GLY A 471 29.25 37.96 15.46
N TRP A 472 29.95 38.13 16.57
CA TRP A 472 30.05 37.19 17.67
C TRP A 472 29.36 37.77 18.91
N VAL A 473 28.59 36.96 19.60
CA VAL A 473 28.14 37.16 20.99
C VAL A 473 29.07 36.35 21.88
N LEU A 474 29.74 36.99 22.83
CA LEU A 474 30.65 36.35 23.77
C LEU A 474 30.13 36.56 25.20
N GLN A 475 30.11 35.50 25.98
CA GLN A 475 29.85 35.50 27.42
C GLN A 475 31.05 34.86 28.11
N CYS A 476 31.81 35.60 28.87
CA CYS A 476 33.10 35.20 29.42
C CYS A 476 33.10 35.27 30.94
N LYS A 477 33.84 34.35 31.59
CA LYS A 477 34.01 34.28 33.03
C LYS A 477 34.66 35.56 33.60
N ASP A 478 35.69 36.07 32.93
CA ASP A 478 36.48 37.18 33.37
C ASP A 478 36.99 38.06 32.20
N GLN A 479 37.59 39.20 32.51
CA GLN A 479 38.13 40.14 31.53
C GLN A 479 39.35 39.60 30.78
N ALA A 480 40.14 38.72 31.39
CA ALA A 480 41.29 38.11 30.73
C ALA A 480 40.81 37.18 29.60
N THR A 481 39.81 36.31 29.87
CA THR A 481 39.18 35.45 28.87
C THR A 481 38.54 36.30 27.74
N LEU A 482 37.87 37.40 28.08
CA LEU A 482 37.27 38.28 27.08
C LEU A 482 38.32 38.93 26.16
N LYS A 483 39.46 39.38 26.72
CA LYS A 483 40.56 39.93 25.95
C LYS A 483 41.19 38.88 25.02
N ALA A 484 41.37 37.69 25.51
CA ALA A 484 41.90 36.57 24.72
C ALA A 484 40.95 36.18 23.58
N ALA A 485 39.64 36.11 23.86
CA ALA A 485 38.64 35.80 22.85
C ALA A 485 38.61 36.85 21.72
N LYS A 486 38.64 38.15 22.06
CA LYS A 486 38.73 39.24 21.05
C LYS A 486 40.01 39.16 20.22
N ALA A 487 41.13 38.75 20.80
CA ALA A 487 42.38 38.57 20.06
C ALA A 487 42.30 37.39 19.09
N ILE A 488 41.65 36.30 19.48
CA ILE A 488 41.40 35.14 18.60
C ILE A 488 40.53 35.57 17.42
N ILE A 489 39.38 36.23 17.67
CA ILE A 489 38.47 36.69 16.62
C ILE A 489 39.17 37.64 15.62
N LYS A 490 40.09 38.47 16.10
CA LYS A 490 40.79 39.43 15.24
C LYS A 490 41.87 38.80 14.37
N ASN A 491 42.56 37.74 14.87
CA ASN A 491 43.81 37.27 14.28
C ASN A 491 43.70 35.88 13.66
N ALA A 492 42.63 35.10 13.92
CA ALA A 492 42.44 33.78 13.36
C ALA A 492 41.68 33.85 12.04
N GLU A 493 41.89 32.85 11.20
CA GLU A 493 41.06 32.61 10.01
C GLU A 493 39.60 32.38 10.42
N PRO A 494 38.60 32.93 9.70
CA PRO A 494 37.19 32.91 10.07
C PRO A 494 36.68 31.53 10.44
N ASP A 495 37.00 30.48 9.67
CA ASP A 495 36.56 29.10 9.88
C ASP A 495 37.18 28.44 11.11
N SER A 496 38.34 28.97 11.59
CA SER A 496 39.08 28.43 12.74
C SER A 496 38.71 29.13 14.06
N VAL A 497 38.02 30.27 14.02
CA VAL A 497 37.72 31.07 15.21
C VAL A 497 36.96 30.28 16.26
N ALA A 498 35.86 29.63 15.89
CA ALA A 498 35.05 28.85 16.83
C ALA A 498 35.83 27.71 17.48
N SER A 499 36.62 26.98 16.70
CA SER A 499 37.49 25.93 17.18
C SER A 499 38.52 26.46 18.17
N TYR A 500 39.20 27.58 17.85
CA TYR A 500 40.19 28.19 18.72
C TYR A 500 39.59 28.77 20.00
N LEU A 501 38.41 29.40 19.94
CA LEU A 501 37.70 29.88 21.13
C LEU A 501 37.43 28.70 22.08
N ASN A 502 36.97 27.59 21.56
CA ASN A 502 36.65 26.40 22.38
C ASN A 502 37.93 25.73 22.95
N GLN A 503 38.92 25.43 22.09
CA GLN A 503 40.10 24.65 22.48
C GLN A 503 41.08 25.43 23.37
N ARG A 504 41.19 26.75 23.18
CA ARG A 504 42.20 27.53 23.89
C ARG A 504 41.65 28.23 25.13
N LEU A 505 40.33 28.38 25.23
CA LEU A 505 39.71 29.13 26.36
C LEU A 505 38.84 28.24 27.25
N ASN A 506 38.24 27.18 26.75
CA ASN A 506 37.50 26.19 27.55
C ASN A 506 38.44 25.02 27.86
N ILE A 507 39.24 25.18 28.92
CA ILE A 507 40.26 24.22 29.35
C ILE A 507 39.82 23.50 30.64
N ASP A 508 40.46 22.36 30.95
CA ASP A 508 40.25 21.58 32.18
C ASP A 508 38.77 21.26 32.49
N SER A 509 37.97 20.93 31.42
CA SER A 509 36.53 20.66 31.53
C SER A 509 35.70 21.82 32.13
N THR A 510 36.27 23.01 32.19
CA THR A 510 35.60 24.21 32.69
C THR A 510 35.19 25.10 31.55
N THR A 511 33.93 25.59 31.54
CA THR A 511 33.43 26.57 30.57
C THR A 511 33.81 27.97 30.99
N TYR A 512 34.81 28.54 30.36
CA TYR A 512 35.25 29.94 30.58
C TYR A 512 34.57 30.92 29.60
N ILE A 513 34.07 30.39 28.45
CA ILE A 513 33.41 31.19 27.43
C ILE A 513 32.26 30.39 26.78
N LYS A 514 31.12 31.06 26.63
CA LYS A 514 30.05 30.71 25.68
C LYS A 514 30.07 31.71 24.55
N PHE A 515 29.88 31.26 23.33
CA PHE A 515 29.89 32.12 22.16
C PHE A 515 28.88 31.67 21.11
N GLN A 516 28.40 32.66 20.33
CA GLN A 516 27.57 32.44 19.16
C GLN A 516 28.08 33.34 18.03
N HIS A 517 28.16 32.83 16.82
CA HIS A 517 28.43 33.59 15.62
C HIS A 517 27.19 33.58 14.73
N GLY A 518 26.85 34.73 14.15
CA GLY A 518 25.68 34.80 13.29
C GLY A 518 25.43 36.18 12.69
N LEU A 519 24.29 36.23 12.02
CA LEU A 519 23.70 37.40 11.41
C LEU A 519 22.26 37.51 11.92
N TRP A 520 21.96 38.56 12.65
CA TRP A 520 20.68 38.72 13.35
C TRP A 520 19.98 40.03 13.02
N GLU A 521 18.69 39.98 12.85
CA GLU A 521 17.82 41.17 12.89
C GLU A 521 17.47 41.54 14.35
N LYS A 522 16.98 42.75 14.55
CA LYS A 522 16.47 43.14 15.85
C LYS A 522 15.34 42.24 16.29
N GLY A 523 15.35 41.82 17.57
CA GLY A 523 14.38 40.90 18.15
C GLY A 523 14.73 39.41 18.01
N GLN A 524 15.74 39.04 17.24
CA GLN A 524 16.15 37.66 17.07
C GLN A 524 17.12 37.15 18.14
N ASN A 525 17.88 38.02 18.77
CA ASN A 525 18.83 37.66 19.82
C ASN A 525 18.94 38.79 20.86
N ALA A 526 18.48 38.51 22.10
CA ALA A 526 18.43 39.47 23.18
C ALA A 526 19.81 40.08 23.54
N ALA A 527 20.90 39.28 23.46
CA ALA A 527 22.24 39.76 23.69
C ALA A 527 22.69 40.73 22.57
N VAL A 528 22.34 40.41 21.32
CA VAL A 528 22.62 41.26 20.16
C VAL A 528 21.81 42.56 20.23
N ASP A 529 20.54 42.49 20.63
CA ASP A 529 19.72 43.69 20.80
C ASP A 529 20.31 44.64 21.83
N LYS A 530 20.74 44.11 22.98
CA LYS A 530 21.31 44.90 24.07
C LYS A 530 22.72 45.40 23.79
N TYR A 531 23.63 44.51 23.37
CA TYR A 531 25.07 44.82 23.27
C TYR A 531 25.54 45.11 21.85
N GLY A 532 24.85 44.61 20.82
CA GLY A 532 25.15 44.79 19.40
C GLY A 532 24.44 46.02 18.81
N PHE A 533 23.11 45.99 18.76
CA PHE A 533 22.29 47.10 18.28
C PHE A 533 22.14 48.24 19.30
N LYS A 534 22.42 47.98 20.58
CA LYS A 534 22.27 48.95 21.69
C LYS A 534 20.84 49.51 21.78
N VAL A 535 19.84 48.60 21.64
CA VAL A 535 18.43 48.98 21.71
C VAL A 535 18.11 49.47 23.12
N LYS A 536 17.51 50.67 23.24
CA LYS A 536 17.13 51.23 24.53
C LYS A 536 16.06 50.37 25.20
N GLY A 537 16.33 49.93 26.44
CA GLY A 537 15.41 49.08 27.20
C GLY A 537 15.48 47.58 26.85
N ALA A 538 16.39 47.15 25.98
CA ALA A 538 16.59 45.73 25.74
C ALA A 538 17.14 45.03 26.98
N GLU A 539 16.52 43.93 27.37
CA GLU A 539 16.92 43.08 28.49
C GLU A 539 17.65 41.83 27.99
N PHE A 540 18.63 41.40 28.76
CA PHE A 540 19.31 40.10 28.53
C PHE A 540 19.71 39.54 29.89
N GLU A 541 19.32 38.34 30.16
CA GLU A 541 19.68 37.60 31.40
C GLU A 541 21.13 37.14 31.29
N VAL A 542 21.97 37.67 32.15
CA VAL A 542 23.40 37.39 32.16
C VAL A 542 23.64 36.16 33.05
N ASP A 543 24.31 35.15 32.50
CA ASP A 543 24.78 33.97 33.27
C ASP A 543 25.75 34.43 34.36
N SER A 544 25.42 34.14 35.64
CA SER A 544 26.23 34.55 36.80
C SER A 544 27.65 33.95 36.75
N LEU A 545 27.85 32.84 36.09
CA LEU A 545 29.17 32.21 35.90
C LEU A 545 29.98 32.86 34.76
N LEU A 546 29.32 33.61 33.85
CA LEU A 546 29.90 34.22 32.66
C LEU A 546 29.47 35.72 32.54
N PRO A 547 29.76 36.54 33.56
CA PRO A 547 29.18 37.88 33.71
C PRO A 547 29.66 38.88 32.67
N ASN A 548 30.73 38.60 31.93
CA ASN A 548 31.28 39.54 30.95
C ASN A 548 30.71 39.26 29.56
N VAL A 549 29.65 40.00 29.19
CA VAL A 549 28.97 39.84 27.90
C VAL A 549 29.34 40.95 26.95
N VAL A 550 29.67 40.61 25.68
CA VAL A 550 29.95 41.58 24.63
C VAL A 550 29.58 41.02 23.26
N CYS A 551 29.16 41.91 22.38
CA CYS A 551 29.09 41.64 20.95
C CYS A 551 30.31 42.21 20.23
N VAL A 552 30.93 41.38 19.37
CA VAL A 552 32.09 41.73 18.53
C VAL A 552 31.66 41.59 17.07
N GLY A 553 31.42 42.70 16.40
CA GLY A 553 30.91 42.73 15.03
C GLY A 553 30.44 44.12 14.63
N LYS A 554 29.60 44.17 13.61
CA LYS A 554 29.07 45.44 13.06
C LYS A 554 27.61 45.29 12.59
N VAL A 555 26.91 46.43 12.55
CA VAL A 555 25.59 46.51 11.92
C VAL A 555 25.77 46.73 10.43
N LEU A 556 25.18 45.88 9.62
CA LEU A 556 25.14 45.97 8.17
C LEU A 556 23.74 46.42 7.72
N LYS A 557 23.70 47.29 6.69
CA LYS A 557 22.44 47.75 6.08
C LYS A 557 22.01 46.90 4.88
N ALA A 558 22.94 46.14 4.32
CA ALA A 558 22.74 45.24 3.20
C ALA A 558 23.83 44.16 3.27
N PRO A 559 23.67 43.01 2.61
CA PRO A 559 24.68 41.95 2.56
C PRO A 559 25.99 42.49 1.97
N GLU A 560 27.11 42.12 2.58
CA GLU A 560 28.44 42.50 2.09
C GLU A 560 29.05 41.37 1.26
N GLU A 561 28.77 40.13 1.57
CA GLU A 561 29.27 38.94 0.91
C GLU A 561 28.15 37.94 0.68
N TYR A 562 28.36 36.97 -0.23
CA TYR A 562 27.33 35.99 -0.59
C TYR A 562 26.86 35.13 0.61
N THR A 563 27.72 34.89 1.59
CA THR A 563 27.41 34.12 2.81
C THR A 563 26.35 34.81 3.67
N ASP A 564 26.14 36.13 3.52
CA ASP A 564 25.12 36.89 4.24
C ASP A 564 23.70 36.58 3.74
N GLU A 565 23.56 36.12 2.50
CA GLU A 565 22.33 35.65 1.85
C GLU A 565 22.55 34.36 1.10
N ARG A 566 23.32 33.45 1.69
CA ARG A 566 23.84 32.24 1.03
C ARG A 566 22.73 31.43 0.34
N GLY A 567 21.60 31.18 1.00
CA GLY A 567 20.53 30.40 0.43
C GLY A 567 20.01 30.99 -0.88
N LYS A 568 19.61 32.28 -0.85
CA LYS A 568 19.07 32.96 -2.02
C LYS A 568 20.09 33.09 -3.14
N VAL A 569 21.33 33.49 -2.80
CA VAL A 569 22.41 33.62 -3.78
C VAL A 569 22.74 32.29 -4.43
N THR A 570 22.75 31.17 -3.66
CA THR A 570 23.02 29.84 -4.22
C THR A 570 21.90 29.41 -5.17
N THR A 571 20.64 29.66 -4.83
CA THR A 571 19.49 29.34 -5.72
C THR A 571 19.58 30.17 -7.02
N ASP A 572 19.76 31.48 -6.94
CA ASP A 572 19.88 32.34 -8.13
C ASP A 572 21.11 31.95 -8.98
N TYR A 573 22.18 31.49 -8.34
CA TYR A 573 23.38 31.00 -9.03
C TYR A 573 23.14 29.65 -9.71
N GLN A 574 22.35 28.77 -9.12
CA GLN A 574 21.92 27.53 -9.76
C GLN A 574 21.13 27.84 -11.04
N ASP A 575 20.15 28.73 -10.97
CA ASP A 575 19.37 29.17 -12.14
C ASP A 575 20.26 29.76 -13.25
N TYR A 576 21.26 30.55 -12.85
CA TYR A 576 22.22 31.10 -13.78
C TYR A 576 23.09 30.03 -14.46
N LEU A 577 23.60 29.06 -13.69
CA LEU A 577 24.40 27.96 -14.23
C LEU A 577 23.55 27.06 -15.13
N GLU A 578 22.32 26.77 -14.75
CA GLU A 578 21.39 25.97 -15.56
C GLU A 578 21.12 26.63 -16.92
N LYS A 579 20.88 27.92 -16.93
CA LYS A 579 20.68 28.69 -18.18
C LYS A 579 21.91 28.61 -19.08
N LEU A 580 23.10 28.83 -18.54
CA LEU A 580 24.35 28.72 -19.31
C LEU A 580 24.56 27.31 -19.84
N TRP A 581 24.22 26.30 -19.05
CA TRP A 581 24.35 24.91 -19.45
C TRP A 581 23.38 24.57 -20.58
N ILE A 582 22.10 24.97 -20.48
CA ILE A 582 21.12 24.79 -21.56
C ILE A 582 21.59 25.48 -22.86
N GLU A 583 22.11 26.69 -22.79
CA GLU A 583 22.66 27.38 -23.95
C GLU A 583 23.85 26.60 -24.57
N ALA A 584 24.67 25.99 -23.74
CA ALA A 584 25.79 25.14 -24.21
C ALA A 584 25.27 23.84 -24.84
N LEU A 585 24.27 23.18 -24.24
CA LEU A 585 23.67 21.98 -24.80
C LEU A 585 22.99 22.23 -26.16
N ARG A 586 22.27 23.34 -26.31
CA ARG A 586 21.65 23.75 -27.57
C ARG A 586 22.66 24.05 -28.67
N LYS A 587 23.92 24.37 -28.31
CA LYS A 587 25.03 24.50 -29.26
C LYS A 587 25.73 23.19 -29.55
N LYS A 588 25.72 22.27 -28.60
CA LYS A 588 26.40 20.97 -28.69
C LYS A 588 25.59 19.96 -29.51
N TYR A 589 24.27 19.92 -29.31
CA TYR A 589 23.38 18.95 -29.93
C TYR A 589 22.54 19.57 -31.03
N GLU A 590 22.47 18.87 -32.20
CA GLU A 590 21.57 19.27 -33.26
C GLU A 590 20.14 18.84 -32.97
N VAL A 591 19.22 19.80 -32.87
CA VAL A 591 17.79 19.56 -32.67
C VAL A 591 17.03 19.89 -33.95
N VAL A 592 16.37 18.90 -34.55
CA VAL A 592 15.55 19.09 -35.76
C VAL A 592 14.10 18.73 -35.41
N VAL A 593 13.23 19.73 -35.34
CA VAL A 593 11.80 19.57 -35.09
C VAL A 593 11.07 19.29 -36.39
N ASN A 594 10.14 18.34 -36.41
CA ASN A 594 9.27 18.05 -37.53
C ASN A 594 8.09 19.04 -37.54
N GLU A 595 8.22 20.10 -38.32
CA GLU A 595 7.23 21.17 -38.43
C GLU A 595 5.86 20.71 -38.92
N GLU A 596 5.79 19.67 -39.76
CA GLU A 596 4.52 19.13 -40.25
C GLU A 596 3.76 18.41 -39.12
N VAL A 597 4.47 17.61 -38.32
CA VAL A 597 3.92 16.92 -37.14
C VAL A 597 3.49 17.95 -36.10
N MET A 598 4.32 18.97 -35.83
CA MET A 598 3.96 20.04 -34.93
C MET A 598 2.71 20.80 -35.36
N LYS A 599 2.57 21.09 -36.64
CA LYS A 599 1.37 21.76 -37.17
C LYS A 599 0.13 20.89 -37.04
N ALA A 600 0.24 19.58 -37.23
CA ALA A 600 -0.84 18.64 -37.02
C ALA A 600 -1.26 18.53 -35.55
N LEU A 601 -0.30 18.52 -34.61
CA LEU A 601 -0.56 18.53 -33.16
C LEU A 601 -1.30 19.77 -32.69
N LYS A 602 -1.00 20.94 -33.25
CA LYS A 602 -1.68 22.21 -32.94
C LYS A 602 -3.11 22.30 -33.45
N ALA A 603 -3.46 21.51 -34.46
CA ALA A 603 -4.79 21.51 -35.06
C ALA A 603 -5.78 20.60 -34.35
N GLN A 604 -5.30 19.78 -33.41
CA GLN A 604 -6.11 18.93 -32.52
C GLN A 604 -6.49 19.69 -31.23
#